data_b7af71012532c2bf68ffd18027ffce02
#
_entry.id   b7af71012532c2bf68ffd18027ffce02
#
_cell.length_a   1.000
_cell.length_b   1.000
_cell.length_c   1.000
_cell.angle_alpha   90.00
_cell.angle_beta   90.00
_cell.angle_gamma   90.00
#
_symmetry.space_group_name_H-M   'P 1'
#
loop_
_entity.id
_entity.type
_entity.pdbx_description
1 polymer ?
#
loop_
_entity_poly.entity_id
_entity_poly.type
_entity_poly.pdbx_seq_one_letter_code
_entity_poly.pdbx_strand_id
1 'polypeptide(L)'
;MKKKVVSVILAMTMVASMAMGCGSSSDTTTSDNSTTTTTTNDAAASTEASDAADATADAANGDLADKKVGVCIYQFADNFMTLFRGELENYLVEQGFSKDNITIVDGANDQATQTNQIQNFITQGVDVLIINPVNSSSAETITDMVVEAGIPLVYINREPDASEEQRWADNNWDVTYVGCDARQSGTYQGEMIADLGLDTVDMNGN
;
A
#
# COMPACT_ATOMS: atom_id res chain seq x y z
N MET A 1 -23.02 -42.29 -27.86
CA MET A 1 -24.04 -42.47 -26.82
C MET A 1 -24.21 -41.14 -26.10
N LYS A 2 -25.35 -40.54 -26.22
CA LYS A 2 -25.68 -39.20 -25.68
C LYS A 2 -26.14 -39.36 -24.24
N LYS A 3 -25.45 -38.75 -23.26
CA LYS A 3 -25.97 -38.64 -21.89
C LYS A 3 -26.37 -37.20 -21.62
N LYS A 4 -27.65 -37.03 -21.41
CA LYS A 4 -28.33 -35.78 -21.05
C LYS A 4 -28.03 -35.52 -19.56
N VAL A 5 -27.60 -34.29 -19.23
CA VAL A 5 -27.49 -33.81 -17.86
C VAL A 5 -28.68 -32.89 -17.60
N VAL A 6 -29.44 -33.27 -16.60
CA VAL A 6 -30.64 -32.60 -16.12
C VAL A 6 -30.24 -31.47 -15.18
N SER A 7 -30.68 -30.24 -15.51
CA SER A 7 -30.61 -29.07 -14.61
C SER A 7 -31.65 -29.21 -13.51
N VAL A 8 -31.21 -29.04 -12.27
CA VAL A 8 -32.11 -28.77 -11.13
C VAL A 8 -31.87 -27.34 -10.68
N ILE A 9 -32.85 -26.51 -10.97
CA ILE A 9 -32.95 -25.14 -10.43
C ILE A 9 -33.65 -25.24 -9.08
N LEU A 10 -32.99 -24.87 -8.01
CA LEU A 10 -33.62 -24.69 -6.69
C LEU A 10 -33.65 -23.21 -6.35
N ALA A 11 -34.80 -22.59 -6.58
CA ALA A 11 -35.13 -21.26 -6.10
C ALA A 11 -35.54 -21.35 -4.63
N MET A 12 -34.84 -20.63 -3.75
CA MET A 12 -35.32 -20.34 -2.40
C MET A 12 -35.41 -18.84 -2.21
N THR A 13 -36.61 -18.36 -2.31
CA THR A 13 -37.08 -17.06 -1.81
C THR A 13 -37.26 -17.16 -0.30
N MET A 14 -36.65 -16.23 0.44
CA MET A 14 -37.12 -15.90 1.80
C MET A 14 -37.25 -14.39 1.93
N VAL A 15 -38.48 -14.03 2.19
CA VAL A 15 -39.03 -12.70 2.43
C VAL A 15 -39.14 -12.46 3.93
N ALA A 16 -39.04 -11.17 4.27
CA ALA A 16 -39.65 -10.52 5.45
C ALA A 16 -38.84 -10.59 6.75
N SER A 17 -38.87 -9.64 7.59
CA SER A 17 -39.60 -8.38 7.77
C SER A 17 -39.23 -7.77 9.11
N MET A 18 -39.28 -6.43 9.19
CA MET A 18 -39.73 -5.62 10.33
C MET A 18 -38.88 -5.64 11.62
N ALA A 19 -38.76 -4.62 12.40
CA ALA A 19 -39.44 -3.33 12.50
C ALA A 19 -38.69 -2.45 13.49
N MET A 20 -38.80 -1.15 13.31
CA MET A 20 -39.03 -0.08 14.29
C MET A 20 -38.41 -0.18 15.70
N GLY A 21 -37.63 0.84 16.01
CA GLY A 21 -37.29 1.24 17.37
C GLY A 21 -36.86 2.70 17.38
N CYS A 22 -37.84 3.58 17.52
CA CYS A 22 -37.66 5.01 17.76
C CYS A 22 -37.30 5.24 19.24
N GLY A 23 -36.40 6.15 19.55
CA GLY A 23 -36.08 6.56 20.91
C GLY A 23 -35.28 7.86 20.93
N SER A 24 -35.98 8.97 21.04
CA SER A 24 -35.49 10.34 21.31
C SER A 24 -34.95 10.52 22.73
N SER A 25 -34.03 11.46 22.87
CA SER A 25 -33.99 12.62 23.81
C SER A 25 -32.56 13.11 23.93
N SER A 26 -32.22 14.25 23.36
CA SER A 26 -32.06 15.59 23.96
C SER A 26 -31.41 15.60 25.35
N ASP A 27 -30.21 16.24 25.45
CA ASP A 27 -30.13 17.53 26.11
C ASP A 27 -28.80 18.25 25.92
N THR A 28 -28.95 19.52 25.80
CA THR A 28 -28.06 20.65 25.62
C THR A 28 -27.21 20.92 26.87
N THR A 29 -25.94 21.30 26.75
CA THR A 29 -25.43 22.46 27.50
C THR A 29 -24.15 23.02 26.86
N THR A 30 -24.26 24.30 26.58
CA THR A 30 -23.28 25.27 26.15
C THR A 30 -22.31 25.63 27.30
N SER A 31 -21.05 25.86 27.00
CA SER A 31 -20.30 26.99 27.63
C SER A 31 -18.99 27.29 26.86
N ASP A 32 -18.92 28.54 26.49
CA ASP A 32 -17.76 29.28 26.01
C ASP A 32 -16.60 29.30 27.01
N ASN A 33 -15.38 29.33 26.54
CA ASN A 33 -14.54 30.49 26.80
C ASN A 33 -13.25 30.54 26.00
N SER A 34 -13.01 31.66 25.38
CA SER A 34 -11.79 32.13 24.73
C SER A 34 -10.61 32.20 25.69
N THR A 35 -9.40 31.97 25.19
CA THR A 35 -8.31 32.94 25.37
C THR A 35 -7.15 32.65 24.42
N THR A 36 -6.84 33.65 23.63
CA THR A 36 -5.68 33.87 22.76
C THR A 36 -4.40 33.93 23.59
N THR A 37 -3.33 33.28 23.10
CA THR A 37 -1.96 33.79 23.33
C THR A 37 -1.07 33.43 22.16
N THR A 38 -0.69 34.42 21.41
CA THR A 38 0.33 34.48 20.39
C THR A 38 1.70 34.38 21.04
N THR A 39 2.56 33.51 20.56
CA THR A 39 4.01 33.68 20.76
C THR A 39 4.71 33.23 19.48
N THR A 40 5.20 34.21 18.77
CA THR A 40 6.17 34.12 17.68
C THR A 40 7.53 33.66 18.24
N ASN A 41 8.15 32.68 17.62
CA ASN A 41 9.61 32.54 17.65
C ASN A 41 10.09 32.16 16.27
N ASP A 42 10.76 33.14 15.66
CA ASP A 42 11.65 33.02 14.53
C ASP A 42 12.83 32.11 14.88
N ALA A 43 13.09 31.12 14.04
CA ALA A 43 14.43 30.55 13.95
C ALA A 43 14.62 30.06 12.50
N ALA A 44 15.39 30.81 11.75
CA ALA A 44 15.89 30.47 10.45
C ALA A 44 16.76 29.20 10.53
N ALA A 45 16.47 28.23 9.67
CA ALA A 45 17.39 27.14 9.38
C ALA A 45 17.53 27.00 7.86
N SER A 46 18.76 27.06 7.46
CA SER A 46 19.31 27.05 6.14
C SER A 46 18.85 25.90 5.26
N THR A 47 18.43 26.26 4.06
CA THR A 47 18.33 25.43 2.87
C THR A 47 19.70 24.89 2.48
N GLU A 48 19.85 23.56 2.44
CA GLU A 48 20.74 22.93 1.48
C GLU A 48 19.88 22.09 0.52
N ALA A 49 19.74 22.61 -0.68
CA ALA A 49 19.12 21.92 -1.80
C ALA A 49 20.07 20.82 -2.26
N SER A 50 19.67 19.60 -2.04
CA SER A 50 20.22 18.46 -2.75
C SER A 50 19.57 18.42 -4.12
N ASP A 51 20.36 18.72 -5.12
CA ASP A 51 20.05 18.66 -6.54
C ASP A 51 19.86 17.17 -6.92
N ALA A 52 18.64 16.69 -6.84
CA ALA A 52 18.27 15.40 -7.39
C ALA A 52 17.70 15.63 -8.79
N ALA A 53 18.41 15.10 -9.74
CA ALA A 53 18.22 15.14 -11.18
C ALA A 53 16.73 15.27 -11.59
N ASP A 54 16.47 16.35 -12.28
CA ASP A 54 15.36 16.53 -13.21
C ASP A 54 15.46 15.46 -14.32
N ALA A 55 14.90 14.28 -14.06
CA ALA A 55 14.60 13.30 -15.09
C ALA A 55 13.27 13.73 -15.71
N THR A 56 13.37 14.39 -16.83
CA THR A 56 12.31 14.80 -17.75
C THR A 56 11.17 13.78 -17.80
N ALA A 57 10.13 14.01 -17.00
CA ALA A 57 8.82 13.39 -17.14
C ALA A 57 8.02 14.18 -18.18
N ASP A 58 8.50 14.19 -19.42
CA ASP A 58 7.76 14.76 -20.54
C ASP A 58 7.66 13.73 -21.65
N ALA A 59 6.78 12.74 -21.46
CA ALA A 59 6.26 11.90 -22.56
C ALA A 59 5.21 10.86 -22.14
N ALA A 60 4.25 11.09 -21.29
CA ALA A 60 3.07 10.19 -21.19
C ALA A 60 1.87 10.80 -20.46
N ASN A 61 1.62 12.09 -20.61
CA ASN A 61 0.42 12.69 -20.01
C ASN A 61 -0.84 12.50 -20.87
N GLY A 62 -0.86 11.46 -21.69
CA GLY A 62 -2.01 11.04 -22.48
C GLY A 62 -2.64 9.82 -21.80
N ASP A 63 -3.76 10.04 -21.13
CA ASP A 63 -4.74 9.00 -20.79
C ASP A 63 -4.50 8.15 -19.52
N LEU A 64 -3.86 8.70 -18.49
CA LEU A 64 -3.77 8.02 -17.19
C LEU A 64 -5.12 8.04 -16.44
N ALA A 65 -6.01 8.96 -16.79
CA ALA A 65 -7.31 9.08 -16.13
C ALA A 65 -8.19 7.83 -16.28
N ASP A 66 -8.05 7.10 -17.39
CA ASP A 66 -8.81 5.87 -17.65
C ASP A 66 -8.10 4.61 -17.13
N LYS A 67 -6.84 4.74 -16.67
CA LYS A 67 -6.07 3.62 -16.16
C LYS A 67 -6.50 3.20 -14.77
N LYS A 68 -6.66 1.90 -14.57
CA LYS A 68 -7.04 1.30 -13.29
C LYS A 68 -5.81 0.85 -12.51
N VAL A 69 -5.71 1.29 -11.27
CA VAL A 69 -4.63 0.94 -10.35
C VAL A 69 -5.16 0.08 -9.22
N GLY A 70 -4.62 -1.13 -9.08
CA GLY A 70 -4.87 -2.00 -7.93
C GLY A 70 -3.74 -1.90 -6.91
N VAL A 71 -4.04 -1.62 -5.65
CA VAL A 71 -3.05 -1.51 -4.57
C VAL A 71 -3.41 -2.48 -3.46
N CYS A 72 -2.50 -3.40 -3.12
CA CYS A 72 -2.63 -4.28 -1.96
C CYS A 72 -1.63 -3.86 -0.88
N ILE A 73 -2.12 -3.40 0.26
CA ILE A 73 -1.30 -3.10 1.46
C ILE A 73 -1.36 -4.29 2.41
N TYR A 74 -0.22 -4.70 2.97
CA TYR A 74 -0.16 -5.88 3.85
C TYR A 74 -1.11 -5.81 5.04
N GLN A 75 -1.30 -4.61 5.64
CA GLN A 75 -2.34 -4.33 6.63
C GLN A 75 -2.59 -2.82 6.77
N PHE A 76 -3.85 -2.44 7.04
CA PHE A 76 -4.23 -1.04 7.25
C PHE A 76 -4.00 -0.55 8.68
N ALA A 77 -3.93 -1.46 9.65
CA ALA A 77 -3.76 -1.13 11.06
C ALA A 77 -2.37 -0.58 11.41
N ASP A 78 -1.42 -0.64 10.48
CA ASP A 78 -0.09 -0.06 10.63
C ASP A 78 -0.14 1.47 10.46
N ASN A 79 0.43 2.21 11.43
CA ASN A 79 0.42 3.67 11.41
C ASN A 79 1.20 4.25 10.23
N PHE A 80 2.35 3.66 9.88
CA PHE A 80 3.14 4.09 8.72
C PHE A 80 2.36 3.84 7.43
N MET A 81 1.76 2.66 7.29
CA MET A 81 0.96 2.33 6.11
C MET A 81 -0.31 3.19 6.00
N THR A 82 -0.84 3.69 7.09
CA THR A 82 -1.97 4.62 7.07
C THR A 82 -1.61 5.94 6.41
N LEU A 83 -0.44 6.49 6.72
CA LEU A 83 0.08 7.69 6.05
C LEU A 83 0.51 7.38 4.61
N PHE A 84 1.29 6.33 4.43
CA PHE A 84 1.84 5.95 3.13
C PHE A 84 0.77 5.76 2.06
N ARG A 85 -0.32 5.03 2.36
CA ARG A 85 -1.39 4.78 1.38
C ARG A 85 -2.14 6.06 1.00
N GLY A 86 -2.29 7.01 1.94
CA GLY A 86 -2.89 8.32 1.67
C GLY A 86 -2.02 9.15 0.72
N GLU A 87 -0.72 9.20 0.98
CA GLU A 87 0.23 9.89 0.11
C GLU A 87 0.37 9.23 -1.25
N LEU A 88 0.35 7.88 -1.31
CA LEU A 88 0.36 7.15 -2.57
C LEU A 88 -0.87 7.48 -3.43
N GLU A 89 -2.07 7.48 -2.82
CA GLU A 89 -3.30 7.86 -3.54
C GLU A 89 -3.21 9.30 -4.06
N ASN A 90 -2.80 10.23 -3.21
CA ASN A 90 -2.65 11.63 -3.59
C ASN A 90 -1.65 11.79 -4.74
N TYR A 91 -0.49 11.14 -4.65
CA TYR A 91 0.53 11.19 -5.68
C TYR A 91 0.03 10.63 -7.02
N LEU A 92 -0.66 9.50 -7.01
CA LEU A 92 -1.24 8.93 -8.23
C LEU A 92 -2.24 9.89 -8.89
N VAL A 93 -3.07 10.55 -8.08
CA VAL A 93 -4.02 11.56 -8.56
C VAL A 93 -3.27 12.77 -9.15
N GLU A 94 -2.21 13.25 -8.51
CA GLU A 94 -1.35 14.32 -9.03
C GLU A 94 -0.67 13.96 -10.35
N GLN A 95 -0.35 12.69 -10.56
CA GLN A 95 0.19 12.19 -11.82
C GLN A 95 -0.88 12.06 -12.93
N GLY A 96 -2.16 12.24 -12.63
CA GLY A 96 -3.25 12.24 -13.61
C GLY A 96 -4.14 11.00 -13.61
N PHE A 97 -3.94 10.05 -12.68
CA PHE A 97 -4.89 8.95 -12.52
C PHE A 97 -6.21 9.45 -11.91
N SER A 98 -7.34 8.92 -12.38
CA SER A 98 -8.62 9.19 -11.74
C SER A 98 -8.69 8.48 -10.38
N LYS A 99 -9.09 9.22 -9.34
CA LYS A 99 -9.30 8.63 -8.01
C LYS A 99 -10.29 7.47 -8.04
N ASP A 100 -11.31 7.52 -8.89
CA ASP A 100 -12.31 6.47 -9.05
C ASP A 100 -11.74 5.18 -9.65
N ASN A 101 -10.58 5.26 -10.29
CA ASN A 101 -9.85 4.14 -10.87
C ASN A 101 -8.71 3.61 -10.00
N ILE A 102 -8.50 4.18 -8.81
CA ILE A 102 -7.52 3.71 -7.83
C ILE A 102 -8.25 2.91 -6.75
N THR A 103 -7.92 1.64 -6.60
CA THR A 103 -8.51 0.77 -5.57
C THR A 103 -7.43 0.27 -4.64
N ILE A 104 -7.51 0.64 -3.36
CA ILE A 104 -6.56 0.24 -2.32
C ILE A 104 -7.25 -0.72 -1.34
N VAL A 105 -6.67 -1.91 -1.12
CA VAL A 105 -7.25 -2.96 -0.29
C VAL A 105 -6.32 -3.37 0.85
N ASP A 106 -6.95 -3.82 1.95
CA ASP A 106 -6.26 -4.31 3.15
C ASP A 106 -5.98 -5.81 3.05
N GLY A 107 -4.73 -6.20 3.02
CA GLY A 107 -4.32 -7.61 3.08
C GLY A 107 -4.56 -8.26 4.45
N ALA A 108 -4.95 -7.49 5.46
CA ALA A 108 -5.29 -7.94 6.81
C ALA A 108 -4.18 -8.80 7.46
N ASN A 109 -2.94 -8.61 7.04
CA ASN A 109 -1.78 -9.43 7.42
C ASN A 109 -2.00 -10.94 7.18
N ASP A 110 -2.82 -11.28 6.19
CA ASP A 110 -3.16 -12.64 5.80
C ASP A 110 -2.82 -12.89 4.31
N GLN A 111 -1.90 -13.81 4.06
CA GLN A 111 -1.40 -14.06 2.70
C GLN A 111 -2.47 -14.64 1.78
N ALA A 112 -3.39 -15.44 2.29
CA ALA A 112 -4.47 -16.00 1.47
C ALA A 112 -5.45 -14.92 1.05
N THR A 113 -5.77 -13.99 1.95
CA THR A 113 -6.58 -12.81 1.67
C THR A 113 -5.91 -11.96 0.58
N GLN A 114 -4.62 -11.66 0.71
CA GLN A 114 -3.88 -10.88 -0.28
C GLN A 114 -3.85 -11.57 -1.65
N THR A 115 -3.60 -12.86 -1.69
CA THR A 115 -3.59 -13.64 -2.94
C THR A 115 -4.95 -13.56 -3.64
N ASN A 116 -6.05 -13.70 -2.91
CA ASN A 116 -7.40 -13.58 -3.46
C ASN A 116 -7.68 -12.16 -4.00
N GLN A 117 -7.20 -11.12 -3.32
CA GLN A 117 -7.32 -9.74 -3.77
C GLN A 117 -6.57 -9.49 -5.08
N ILE A 118 -5.35 -10.02 -5.21
CA ILE A 118 -4.56 -9.94 -6.44
C ILE A 118 -5.30 -10.64 -7.60
N GLN A 119 -5.83 -11.84 -7.39
CA GLN A 119 -6.63 -12.55 -8.39
C GLN A 119 -7.87 -11.77 -8.81
N ASN A 120 -8.52 -11.08 -7.86
CA ASN A 120 -9.66 -10.22 -8.15
C ASN A 120 -9.24 -9.03 -9.01
N PHE A 121 -8.12 -8.37 -8.74
CA PHE A 121 -7.60 -7.28 -9.57
C PHE A 121 -7.24 -7.75 -10.98
N ILE A 122 -6.61 -8.91 -11.12
CA ILE A 122 -6.34 -9.53 -12.42
C ILE A 122 -7.65 -9.74 -13.19
N THR A 123 -8.68 -10.29 -12.52
CA THR A 123 -9.99 -10.54 -13.13
C THR A 123 -10.71 -9.24 -13.53
N GLN A 124 -10.53 -8.16 -12.77
CA GLN A 124 -11.09 -6.83 -13.05
C GLN A 124 -10.35 -6.11 -14.17
N GLY A 125 -9.20 -6.63 -14.61
CA GLY A 125 -8.38 -6.06 -15.65
C GLY A 125 -7.82 -4.69 -15.23
N VAL A 126 -7.10 -4.64 -14.11
CA VAL A 126 -6.34 -3.43 -13.75
C VAL A 126 -5.15 -3.26 -14.69
N ASP A 127 -4.74 -2.02 -14.92
CA ASP A 127 -3.62 -1.71 -15.82
C ASP A 127 -2.27 -1.81 -15.12
N VAL A 128 -2.24 -1.73 -13.78
CA VAL A 128 -1.03 -1.87 -12.95
C VAL A 128 -1.39 -2.36 -11.55
N LEU A 129 -0.50 -3.14 -10.96
CA LEU A 129 -0.58 -3.60 -9.57
C LEU A 129 0.57 -3.02 -8.74
N ILE A 130 0.23 -2.49 -7.56
CA ILE A 130 1.19 -2.04 -6.55
C ILE A 130 0.97 -2.90 -5.31
N ILE A 131 1.99 -3.64 -4.88
CA ILE A 131 1.84 -4.64 -3.82
C ILE A 131 2.86 -4.42 -2.71
N ASN A 132 2.37 -4.19 -1.49
CA ASN A 132 3.15 -4.37 -0.28
C ASN A 132 2.88 -5.79 0.23
N PRO A 133 3.79 -6.75 0.06
CA PRO A 133 3.51 -8.15 0.35
C PRO A 133 3.29 -8.40 1.85
N VAL A 134 2.32 -9.24 2.18
CA VAL A 134 2.16 -9.76 3.55
C VAL A 134 3.38 -10.59 3.91
N ASN A 135 3.85 -11.43 3.00
CA ASN A 135 5.05 -12.23 3.15
C ASN A 135 5.94 -12.08 1.92
N SER A 136 7.17 -11.58 2.10
CA SER A 136 8.14 -11.42 1.02
C SER A 136 8.46 -12.73 0.29
N SER A 137 8.44 -13.87 0.99
CA SER A 137 8.66 -15.19 0.37
C SER A 137 7.55 -15.64 -0.59
N SER A 138 6.41 -14.94 -0.62
CA SER A 138 5.33 -15.19 -1.57
C SER A 138 5.50 -14.43 -2.89
N ALA A 139 6.56 -13.63 -3.02
CA ALA A 139 6.78 -12.79 -4.20
C ALA A 139 6.86 -13.61 -5.48
N GLU A 140 7.53 -14.76 -5.48
CA GLU A 140 7.61 -15.63 -6.64
C GLU A 140 6.22 -16.02 -7.18
N THR A 141 5.34 -16.51 -6.29
CA THR A 141 3.98 -16.91 -6.67
C THR A 141 3.13 -15.71 -7.13
N ILE A 142 3.29 -14.56 -6.49
CA ILE A 142 2.59 -13.33 -6.86
C ILE A 142 3.06 -12.85 -8.23
N THR A 143 4.37 -12.80 -8.45
CA THR A 143 4.95 -12.40 -9.74
C THR A 143 4.44 -13.28 -10.86
N ASP A 144 4.47 -14.61 -10.69
CA ASP A 144 4.01 -15.55 -11.72
C ASP A 144 2.56 -15.26 -12.14
N MET A 145 1.66 -15.08 -11.19
CA MET A 145 0.26 -14.77 -11.48
C MET A 145 0.08 -13.45 -12.25
N VAL A 146 0.83 -12.42 -11.85
CA VAL A 146 0.67 -11.08 -12.41
C VAL A 146 1.32 -10.98 -13.79
N VAL A 147 2.49 -11.57 -13.95
CA VAL A 147 3.21 -11.64 -15.25
C VAL A 147 2.44 -12.48 -16.26
N GLU A 148 1.84 -13.62 -15.84
CA GLU A 148 0.99 -14.44 -16.71
C GLU A 148 -0.23 -13.62 -17.22
N ALA A 149 -0.74 -12.72 -16.39
CA ALA A 149 -1.82 -11.81 -16.77
C ALA A 149 -1.35 -10.62 -17.64
N GLY A 150 -0.04 -10.43 -17.82
CA GLY A 150 0.52 -9.33 -18.59
C GLY A 150 0.37 -7.96 -17.92
N ILE A 151 0.30 -7.91 -16.59
CA ILE A 151 0.10 -6.68 -15.82
C ILE A 151 1.44 -6.22 -15.23
N PRO A 152 1.86 -4.95 -15.41
CA PRO A 152 2.99 -4.37 -14.71
C PRO A 152 2.84 -4.43 -13.20
N LEU A 153 3.93 -4.75 -12.48
CA LEU A 153 3.91 -4.97 -11.04
C LEU A 153 4.96 -4.12 -10.33
N VAL A 154 4.55 -3.40 -9.30
CA VAL A 154 5.43 -2.65 -8.41
C VAL A 154 5.32 -3.21 -7.00
N TYR A 155 6.39 -3.81 -6.52
CA TYR A 155 6.50 -4.14 -5.10
C TYR A 155 6.94 -2.91 -4.30
N ILE A 156 6.38 -2.72 -3.12
CA ILE A 156 6.69 -1.57 -2.25
C ILE A 156 6.98 -2.01 -0.82
N ASN A 157 7.84 -1.23 -0.14
CA ASN A 157 8.16 -1.34 1.30
C ASN A 157 8.84 -2.65 1.71
N ARG A 158 8.26 -3.81 1.46
CA ARG A 158 8.84 -5.12 1.79
C ARG A 158 9.52 -5.70 0.57
N GLU A 159 10.85 -5.72 0.63
CA GLU A 159 11.72 -6.21 -0.44
C GLU A 159 11.52 -7.72 -0.66
N PRO A 160 11.26 -8.16 -1.89
CA PRO A 160 11.37 -9.57 -2.26
C PRO A 160 12.80 -10.09 -2.14
N ASP A 161 12.97 -11.41 -2.19
CA ASP A 161 14.31 -11.98 -2.18
C ASP A 161 15.10 -11.57 -3.43
N ALA A 162 16.41 -11.33 -3.29
CA ALA A 162 17.29 -10.91 -4.39
C ALA A 162 17.29 -11.90 -5.58
N SER A 163 17.05 -13.18 -5.32
CA SER A 163 16.89 -14.21 -6.37
C SER A 163 15.64 -13.96 -7.21
N GLU A 164 14.58 -13.41 -6.62
CA GLU A 164 13.36 -13.07 -7.32
C GLU A 164 13.56 -11.83 -8.18
N GLU A 165 14.24 -10.81 -7.67
CA GLU A 165 14.59 -9.63 -8.46
C GLU A 165 15.50 -9.96 -9.64
N GLN A 166 16.45 -10.88 -9.45
CA GLN A 166 17.27 -11.39 -10.55
C GLN A 166 16.43 -12.10 -11.60
N ARG A 167 15.42 -12.86 -11.17
CA ARG A 167 14.49 -13.56 -12.08
C ARG A 167 13.70 -12.58 -12.95
N TRP A 168 13.28 -11.43 -12.40
CA TRP A 168 12.61 -10.39 -13.19
C TRP A 168 13.54 -9.81 -14.25
N ALA A 169 14.77 -9.50 -13.86
CA ALA A 169 15.78 -8.96 -14.77
C ALA A 169 16.13 -9.94 -15.89
N ASP A 170 16.34 -11.22 -15.56
CA ASP A 170 16.70 -12.27 -16.52
C ASP A 170 15.59 -12.50 -17.56
N ASN A 171 14.32 -12.33 -17.18
CA ASN A 171 13.19 -12.51 -18.07
C ASN A 171 12.68 -11.19 -18.68
N ASN A 172 13.27 -10.05 -18.33
CA ASN A 172 12.84 -8.72 -18.76
C ASN A 172 11.34 -8.49 -18.54
N TRP A 173 10.86 -8.82 -17.35
CA TRP A 173 9.47 -8.60 -16.95
C TRP A 173 9.26 -7.18 -16.46
N ASP A 174 8.05 -6.65 -16.63
CA ASP A 174 7.62 -5.35 -16.10
C ASP A 174 7.33 -5.44 -14.60
N VAL A 175 8.36 -5.77 -13.83
CA VAL A 175 8.31 -5.90 -12.37
C VAL A 175 9.43 -5.09 -11.75
N THR A 176 9.13 -4.35 -10.70
CA THR A 176 10.13 -3.56 -9.96
C THR A 176 9.82 -3.52 -8.48
N TYR A 177 10.83 -3.16 -7.69
CA TYR A 177 10.70 -2.87 -6.26
C TYR A 177 11.04 -1.43 -5.96
N VAL A 178 10.23 -0.80 -5.12
CA VAL A 178 10.43 0.55 -4.59
C VAL A 178 10.41 0.50 -3.07
N GLY A 179 11.55 0.77 -2.46
CA GLY A 179 11.71 0.76 -1.01
C GLY A 179 13.05 1.29 -0.56
N CYS A 180 13.37 1.10 0.72
CA CYS A 180 14.68 1.44 1.29
C CYS A 180 15.49 0.17 1.54
N ASP A 181 16.81 0.29 1.51
CA ASP A 181 17.69 -0.79 1.96
C ASP A 181 17.68 -0.88 3.49
N ALA A 182 16.95 -1.88 4.01
CA ALA A 182 16.86 -2.11 5.46
C ALA A 182 18.22 -2.45 6.10
N ARG A 183 19.16 -3.03 5.33
CA ARG A 183 20.52 -3.32 5.80
C ARG A 183 21.30 -2.05 6.07
N GLN A 184 21.16 -1.03 5.22
CA GLN A 184 21.76 0.28 5.41
C GLN A 184 21.26 0.93 6.71
N SER A 185 19.97 0.83 7.00
CA SER A 185 19.40 1.31 8.26
C SER A 185 20.04 0.63 9.48
N GLY A 186 20.23 -0.70 9.41
CA GLY A 186 20.92 -1.46 10.47
C GLY A 186 22.38 -1.04 10.64
N THR A 187 23.09 -0.79 9.54
CA THR A 187 24.47 -0.29 9.56
C THR A 187 24.56 1.06 10.26
N TYR A 188 23.72 2.02 9.88
CA TYR A 188 23.70 3.35 10.51
C TYR A 188 23.34 3.30 12.01
N GLN A 189 22.42 2.41 12.40
CA GLN A 189 22.12 2.20 13.82
C GLN A 189 23.34 1.65 14.58
N GLY A 190 24.07 0.70 14.00
CA GLY A 190 25.29 0.16 14.58
C GLY A 190 26.39 1.21 14.71
N GLU A 191 26.61 2.01 13.68
CA GLU A 191 27.57 3.13 13.71
C GLU A 191 27.20 4.15 14.79
N MET A 192 25.93 4.52 14.89
CA MET A 192 25.45 5.44 15.92
C MET A 192 25.67 4.90 17.33
N ILE A 193 25.45 3.60 17.56
CA ILE A 193 25.70 2.94 18.86
C ILE A 193 27.19 2.97 19.18
N ALA A 194 28.04 2.69 18.20
CA ALA A 194 29.50 2.73 18.36
C ALA A 194 30.00 4.15 18.66
N ASP A 195 29.50 5.15 17.93
CA ASP A 195 29.87 6.57 18.14
C ASP A 195 29.47 7.08 19.54
N LEU A 196 28.37 6.55 20.07
CA LEU A 196 27.93 6.84 21.44
C LEU A 196 28.71 6.04 22.52
N GLY A 197 29.58 5.12 22.12
CA GLY A 197 30.34 4.24 23.03
C GLY A 197 29.46 3.23 23.77
N LEU A 198 28.26 2.95 23.28
CA LEU A 198 27.31 2.02 23.91
C LEU A 198 27.60 0.55 23.58
N ASP A 199 28.43 0.28 22.58
CA ASP A 199 28.91 -1.04 22.17
C ASP A 199 29.88 -1.67 23.21
N THR A 200 30.46 -0.84 24.10
CA THR A 200 31.37 -1.25 25.15
C THR A 200 30.70 -1.47 26.50
N VAL A 201 29.42 -1.17 26.62
CA VAL A 201 28.66 -1.27 27.88
C VAL A 201 27.96 -2.63 27.95
N ASP A 202 28.25 -3.39 29.04
CA ASP A 202 27.54 -4.65 29.28
C ASP A 202 26.06 -4.40 29.65
N MET A 203 25.24 -5.47 29.67
CA MET A 203 23.81 -5.37 30.00
C MET A 203 23.53 -4.86 31.43
N ASN A 204 24.55 -4.70 32.26
CA ASN A 204 24.48 -4.17 33.62
C ASN A 204 24.96 -2.71 33.71
N GLY A 205 25.38 -2.12 32.60
CA GLY A 205 25.77 -0.72 32.52
C GLY A 205 27.20 -0.43 33.01
N ASN A 206 28.10 -1.44 32.97
CA ASN A 206 29.50 -1.27 33.32
C ASN A 206 30.38 -1.11 32.10
#